data_0d9f080ca5aaeb16ff9feb4503203885
#
_entry.id   0d9f080ca5aaeb16ff9feb4503203885
#
_cell.length_a   1.000
_cell.length_b   1.000
_cell.length_c   1.000
_cell.angle_alpha   90.00
_cell.angle_beta   90.00
_cell.angle_gamma   90.00
#
_symmetry.space_group_name_H-M   'P 1'
#
loop_
_entity.id
_entity.type
_entity.pdbx_description
1 polymer ?
#
loop_
_entity_poly.entity_id
_entity_poly.type
_entity_poly.pdbx_seq_one_letter_code
_entity_poly.pdbx_strand_id
1 'polypeptide(L)'
;MKNLFLILSFSLSLNSISQQSYIDYVSPYHPVVGNSGMVVSQNYLSSDIGIEILNKGGNAVDAAVAVGFSLAITLPRAGNLGGGGFMLVYIKEKEEVYFIDYRSRSPLNANLQNIFGLTKNKKINPKDFRNEMFDVTRYGYKASATPGTVSGLLEAHAAFGKLPLKDVLQPVINQANEGILVSYDLHKAIESTPQLKNDPESKRIYFLNDEPLPENYLMKRPDLAKTISKISVGGKKAFYQGDIADKIVDASLNNNGLFSLEDFTSYNSKFDAPIATSYRDNLVFTAGPPSGGGITLLTALNVLSYFNLERYKSDSITTYHLLSE
;
A
#
# COMPACT_ATOMS: atom_id res chain seq x y z
N MET A 1 -53.74 -43.09 54.12
CA MET A 1 -52.63 -43.41 53.24
C MET A 1 -52.40 -42.17 52.36
N LYS A 2 -51.42 -41.37 52.73
CA LYS A 2 -51.11 -40.11 52.03
C LYS A 2 -49.84 -40.35 51.22
N ASN A 3 -49.95 -40.27 49.89
CA ASN A 3 -48.83 -40.39 48.99
C ASN A 3 -48.11 -39.04 48.95
N LEU A 4 -46.85 -39.04 49.43
CA LEU A 4 -45.97 -37.91 49.37
C LEU A 4 -45.21 -37.96 48.03
N PHE A 5 -45.55 -37.06 47.10
CA PHE A 5 -44.79 -36.90 45.86
C PHE A 5 -43.58 -36.01 46.16
N LEU A 6 -42.40 -36.61 46.11
CA LEU A 6 -41.11 -35.88 46.20
C LEU A 6 -40.78 -35.36 44.79
N ILE A 7 -40.93 -34.06 44.56
CA ILE A 7 -40.47 -33.40 43.33
C ILE A 7 -39.02 -33.08 43.52
N LEU A 8 -38.16 -33.84 42.85
CA LEU A 8 -36.74 -33.60 42.75
C LEU A 8 -36.54 -32.52 41.67
N SER A 9 -36.39 -31.26 42.07
CA SER A 9 -36.02 -30.17 41.15
C SER A 9 -34.54 -30.28 40.87
N PHE A 10 -34.20 -30.78 39.69
CA PHE A 10 -32.86 -30.79 39.16
C PHE A 10 -32.57 -29.37 38.64
N SER A 11 -31.87 -28.55 39.43
CA SER A 11 -31.39 -27.26 39.02
C SER A 11 -30.22 -27.48 38.06
N LEU A 12 -30.50 -27.50 36.76
CA LEU A 12 -29.47 -27.32 35.72
C LEU A 12 -28.97 -25.88 35.82
N SER A 13 -27.86 -25.69 36.54
CA SER A 13 -27.05 -24.48 36.42
C SER A 13 -26.45 -24.48 35.01
N LEU A 14 -27.14 -23.85 34.05
CA LEU A 14 -26.58 -23.40 32.82
C LEU A 14 -25.51 -22.37 33.17
N ASN A 15 -24.25 -22.82 33.25
CA ASN A 15 -23.14 -21.91 33.14
C ASN A 15 -23.26 -21.24 31.77
N SER A 16 -23.95 -20.11 31.72
CA SER A 16 -23.84 -19.19 30.61
C SER A 16 -22.36 -18.80 30.56
N ILE A 17 -21.62 -19.43 29.65
CA ILE A 17 -20.33 -18.90 29.23
C ILE A 17 -20.72 -17.56 28.64
N SER A 18 -20.57 -16.51 29.44
CA SER A 18 -20.66 -15.14 28.97
C SER A 18 -19.63 -15.03 27.86
N GLN A 19 -20.13 -15.08 26.63
CA GLN A 19 -19.32 -14.76 25.50
C GLN A 19 -18.82 -13.34 25.74
N GLN A 20 -17.52 -13.22 26.03
CA GLN A 20 -16.92 -11.93 26.27
C GLN A 20 -17.22 -11.07 25.03
N SER A 21 -17.95 -10.00 25.22
CA SER A 21 -18.31 -9.11 24.13
C SER A 21 -17.02 -8.55 23.55
N TYR A 22 -16.70 -8.91 22.30
CA TYR A 22 -15.60 -8.32 21.55
C TYR A 22 -15.87 -6.86 21.16
N ILE A 23 -17.03 -6.34 21.52
CA ILE A 23 -17.41 -4.96 21.26
C ILE A 23 -17.04 -4.14 22.49
N ASP A 24 -16.07 -3.27 22.34
CA ASP A 24 -15.79 -2.23 23.32
C ASP A 24 -16.88 -1.16 23.19
N TYR A 25 -17.80 -1.13 24.15
CA TYR A 25 -18.88 -0.14 24.17
C TYR A 25 -18.40 1.30 24.41
N VAL A 26 -17.13 1.50 24.74
CA VAL A 26 -16.49 2.80 24.84
C VAL A 26 -15.98 3.29 23.48
N SER A 27 -15.77 2.38 22.55
CA SER A 27 -15.36 2.72 21.18
C SER A 27 -16.56 3.17 20.36
N PRO A 28 -16.48 4.33 19.65
CA PRO A 28 -17.52 4.77 18.74
C PRO A 28 -17.64 3.90 17.48
N TYR A 29 -16.72 2.97 17.27
CA TYR A 29 -16.65 2.11 16.09
C TYR A 29 -16.80 0.64 16.45
N HIS A 30 -17.71 -0.03 15.74
CA HIS A 30 -17.83 -1.48 15.86
C HIS A 30 -16.81 -2.17 14.93
N PRO A 31 -16.11 -3.20 15.41
CA PRO A 31 -15.20 -3.96 14.55
C PRO A 31 -16.00 -4.72 13.48
N VAL A 32 -15.44 -4.78 12.27
CA VAL A 32 -15.93 -5.69 11.22
C VAL A 32 -15.31 -7.06 11.45
N VAL A 33 -16.13 -8.09 11.50
CA VAL A 33 -15.68 -9.48 11.72
C VAL A 33 -15.84 -10.28 10.44
N GLY A 34 -14.74 -10.85 9.94
CA GLY A 34 -14.74 -11.78 8.81
C GLY A 34 -14.42 -13.19 9.26
N ASN A 35 -15.28 -14.16 8.92
CA ASN A 35 -15.11 -15.58 9.31
C ASN A 35 -14.29 -16.38 8.27
N SER A 36 -14.42 -16.05 6.99
CA SER A 36 -13.77 -16.79 5.88
C SER A 36 -12.58 -16.07 5.26
N GLY A 37 -12.46 -14.78 5.52
CA GLY A 37 -11.41 -13.91 5.02
C GLY A 37 -11.74 -12.45 5.26
N MET A 38 -10.73 -11.61 5.11
CA MET A 38 -10.89 -10.16 5.26
C MET A 38 -9.92 -9.46 4.31
N VAL A 39 -10.37 -8.34 3.75
CA VAL A 39 -9.54 -7.42 2.98
C VAL A 39 -9.66 -6.03 3.58
N VAL A 40 -8.53 -5.41 3.88
CA VAL A 40 -8.49 -4.06 4.44
C VAL A 40 -7.53 -3.22 3.58
N SER A 41 -8.00 -2.06 3.14
CA SER A 41 -7.18 -1.08 2.44
C SER A 41 -7.60 0.35 2.81
N GLN A 42 -6.85 1.35 2.36
CA GLN A 42 -7.20 2.75 2.60
C GLN A 42 -8.41 3.25 1.79
N ASN A 43 -8.93 2.42 0.87
CA ASN A 43 -10.11 2.76 0.08
C ASN A 43 -11.05 1.56 -0.01
N TYR A 44 -12.32 1.74 0.38
CA TYR A 44 -13.29 0.66 0.42
C TYR A 44 -13.56 0.03 -0.95
N LEU A 45 -13.54 0.83 -2.05
CA LEU A 45 -13.72 0.30 -3.41
C LEU A 45 -12.60 -0.68 -3.80
N SER A 46 -11.38 -0.44 -3.31
CA SER A 46 -10.26 -1.37 -3.51
C SER A 46 -10.40 -2.61 -2.61
N SER A 47 -10.91 -2.44 -1.39
CA SER A 47 -11.21 -3.59 -0.51
C SER A 47 -12.29 -4.48 -1.12
N ASP A 48 -13.33 -3.90 -1.72
CA ASP A 48 -14.40 -4.63 -2.41
C ASP A 48 -13.86 -5.45 -3.58
N ILE A 49 -12.92 -4.90 -4.37
CA ILE A 49 -12.21 -5.65 -5.43
C ILE A 49 -11.49 -6.86 -4.82
N GLY A 50 -10.78 -6.68 -3.70
CA GLY A 50 -10.10 -7.79 -3.03
C GLY A 50 -11.05 -8.88 -2.54
N ILE A 51 -12.22 -8.50 -1.99
CA ILE A 51 -13.29 -9.43 -1.58
C ILE A 51 -13.87 -10.16 -2.81
N GLU A 52 -14.06 -9.48 -3.94
CA GLU A 52 -14.49 -10.11 -5.17
C GLU A 52 -13.52 -11.21 -5.61
N ILE A 53 -12.21 -10.96 -5.52
CA ILE A 53 -11.18 -11.96 -5.86
C ILE A 53 -11.23 -13.15 -4.91
N LEU A 54 -11.37 -12.93 -3.59
CA LEU A 54 -11.53 -14.03 -2.64
C LEU A 54 -12.77 -14.87 -2.94
N ASN A 55 -13.90 -14.24 -3.26
CA ASN A 55 -15.16 -14.90 -3.62
C ASN A 55 -15.06 -15.72 -4.92
N LYS A 56 -14.19 -15.34 -5.83
CA LYS A 56 -13.85 -16.11 -7.06
C LYS A 56 -12.94 -17.31 -6.78
N GLY A 57 -12.55 -17.54 -5.53
CA GLY A 57 -11.68 -18.65 -5.12
C GLY A 57 -10.19 -18.32 -5.18
N GLY A 58 -9.83 -17.05 -5.35
CA GLY A 58 -8.47 -16.54 -5.18
C GLY A 58 -8.01 -16.62 -3.73
N ASN A 59 -6.70 -16.51 -3.54
CA ASN A 59 -6.10 -16.45 -2.21
C ASN A 59 -5.79 -15.01 -1.79
N ALA A 60 -5.19 -14.85 -0.61
CA ALA A 60 -4.85 -13.54 -0.06
C ALA A 60 -3.87 -12.75 -0.95
N VAL A 61 -2.96 -13.44 -1.67
CA VAL A 61 -2.02 -12.79 -2.58
C VAL A 61 -2.72 -12.28 -3.84
N ASP A 62 -3.63 -13.08 -4.43
CA ASP A 62 -4.45 -12.64 -5.55
C ASP A 62 -5.25 -11.37 -5.19
N ALA A 63 -5.89 -11.38 -4.00
CA ALA A 63 -6.62 -10.24 -3.50
C ALA A 63 -5.71 -9.00 -3.29
N ALA A 64 -4.53 -9.19 -2.68
CA ALA A 64 -3.57 -8.11 -2.46
C ALA A 64 -3.06 -7.50 -3.77
N VAL A 65 -2.83 -8.32 -4.79
CA VAL A 65 -2.43 -7.86 -6.14
C VAL A 65 -3.53 -7.04 -6.78
N ALA A 66 -4.78 -7.52 -6.77
CA ALA A 66 -5.91 -6.78 -7.31
C ALA A 66 -6.11 -5.44 -6.57
N VAL A 67 -6.04 -5.45 -5.24
CA VAL A 67 -6.11 -4.23 -4.40
C VAL A 67 -4.98 -3.26 -4.76
N GLY A 68 -3.74 -3.74 -4.90
CA GLY A 68 -2.59 -2.91 -5.26
C GLY A 68 -2.76 -2.19 -6.60
N PHE A 69 -3.31 -2.87 -7.61
CA PHE A 69 -3.65 -2.25 -8.88
C PHE A 69 -4.87 -1.33 -8.78
N SER A 70 -5.89 -1.67 -7.98
CA SER A 70 -7.08 -0.84 -7.76
C SER A 70 -6.74 0.47 -7.05
N LEU A 71 -5.80 0.46 -6.12
CA LEU A 71 -5.33 1.67 -5.43
C LEU A 71 -4.70 2.69 -6.41
N ALA A 72 -4.20 2.27 -7.55
CA ALA A 72 -3.75 3.19 -8.59
C ALA A 72 -4.88 4.07 -9.17
N ILE A 73 -6.14 3.63 -9.00
CA ILE A 73 -7.34 4.37 -9.43
C ILE A 73 -7.91 5.16 -8.25
N THR A 74 -8.05 4.52 -7.08
CA THR A 74 -8.80 5.03 -5.93
C THR A 74 -7.97 5.88 -4.97
N LEU A 75 -6.65 5.66 -4.94
CA LEU A 75 -5.71 6.34 -4.05
C LEU A 75 -4.38 6.68 -4.78
N PRO A 76 -4.40 7.38 -5.91
CA PRO A 76 -3.22 7.53 -6.79
C PRO A 76 -2.02 8.24 -6.12
N ARG A 77 -2.26 8.99 -5.04
CA ARG A 77 -1.21 9.67 -4.25
C ARG A 77 -0.30 8.72 -3.47
N ALA A 78 -0.77 7.50 -3.16
CA ALA A 78 -0.06 6.54 -2.33
C ALA A 78 -0.01 5.13 -2.94
N GLY A 79 -0.98 4.74 -3.77
CA GLY A 79 -1.00 3.48 -4.51
C GLY A 79 -1.02 3.76 -6.00
N ASN A 80 0.09 3.59 -6.71
CA ASN A 80 0.13 3.82 -8.16
C ASN A 80 1.16 2.90 -8.84
N LEU A 81 1.04 2.74 -10.16
CA LEU A 81 1.94 1.89 -10.94
C LEU A 81 3.35 2.46 -11.04
N GLY A 82 3.50 3.78 -10.87
CA GLY A 82 4.78 4.49 -10.88
C GLY A 82 5.52 4.47 -9.54
N GLY A 83 4.94 3.86 -8.51
CA GLY A 83 5.50 3.79 -7.17
C GLY A 83 6.29 2.53 -6.89
N GLY A 84 6.37 2.22 -5.60
CA GLY A 84 7.00 1.02 -5.06
C GLY A 84 6.43 0.68 -3.70
N GLY A 85 6.93 -0.39 -3.08
CA GLY A 85 6.44 -0.81 -1.78
C GLY A 85 7.15 -2.04 -1.24
N PHE A 86 6.54 -2.61 -0.22
CA PHE A 86 6.96 -3.84 0.43
C PHE A 86 5.75 -4.76 0.62
N MET A 87 5.99 -6.06 0.61
CA MET A 87 4.97 -7.04 0.91
C MET A 87 5.52 -8.10 1.85
N LEU A 88 4.76 -8.46 2.87
CA LEU A 88 4.98 -9.64 3.68
C LEU A 88 3.89 -10.65 3.36
N VAL A 89 4.30 -11.89 3.11
CA VAL A 89 3.39 -13.00 2.81
C VAL A 89 3.65 -14.13 3.80
N TYR A 90 2.65 -14.46 4.62
CA TYR A 90 2.71 -15.64 5.48
C TYR A 90 2.02 -16.83 4.80
N ILE A 91 2.74 -17.93 4.67
CA ILE A 91 2.23 -19.19 4.11
C ILE A 91 2.05 -20.18 5.26
N LYS A 92 0.80 -20.40 5.66
CA LYS A 92 0.47 -21.22 6.82
C LYS A 92 0.97 -22.67 6.70
N GLU A 93 0.87 -23.26 5.52
CA GLU A 93 1.28 -24.63 5.25
C GLU A 93 2.78 -24.89 5.42
N LYS A 94 3.57 -23.81 5.29
CA LYS A 94 5.03 -23.85 5.47
C LYS A 94 5.48 -23.23 6.78
N GLU A 95 4.59 -22.51 7.46
CA GLU A 95 4.90 -21.67 8.63
C GLU A 95 6.01 -20.63 8.35
N GLU A 96 6.08 -20.16 7.10
CA GLU A 96 7.11 -19.25 6.62
C GLU A 96 6.55 -17.88 6.29
N VAL A 97 7.35 -16.84 6.56
CA VAL A 97 7.07 -15.46 6.15
C VAL A 97 8.08 -15.05 5.08
N TYR A 98 7.57 -14.60 3.94
CA TYR A 98 8.35 -14.06 2.84
C TYR A 98 8.27 -12.55 2.85
N PHE A 99 9.39 -11.89 2.56
CA PHE A 99 9.47 -10.45 2.37
C PHE A 99 9.83 -10.14 0.92
N ILE A 100 9.03 -9.30 0.27
CA ILE A 100 9.24 -8.86 -1.10
C ILE A 100 9.49 -7.35 -1.07
N ASP A 101 10.72 -6.96 -1.45
CA ASP A 101 11.11 -5.56 -1.62
C ASP A 101 10.94 -5.17 -3.09
N TYR A 102 9.95 -4.34 -3.36
CA TYR A 102 9.72 -3.70 -4.66
C TYR A 102 9.74 -2.18 -4.55
N ARG A 103 10.56 -1.67 -3.63
CA ARG A 103 10.76 -0.23 -3.52
C ARG A 103 11.29 0.35 -4.83
N SER A 104 10.77 1.51 -5.19
CA SER A 104 11.28 2.26 -6.34
C SER A 104 12.76 2.60 -6.17
N ARG A 105 13.50 2.65 -7.27
CA ARG A 105 14.94 2.91 -7.27
C ARG A 105 15.25 4.23 -7.96
N SER A 106 16.32 4.87 -7.51
CA SER A 106 16.86 6.04 -8.20
C SER A 106 17.25 5.67 -9.62
N PRO A 107 16.96 6.51 -10.63
CA PRO A 107 17.46 6.31 -11.98
C PRO A 107 18.98 6.19 -12.01
N LEU A 108 19.53 5.39 -12.92
CA LEU A 108 20.97 5.19 -13.09
C LEU A 108 21.72 6.51 -13.35
N ASN A 109 21.07 7.44 -14.04
CA ASN A 109 21.60 8.76 -14.33
C ASN A 109 21.44 9.77 -13.18
N ALA A 110 20.88 9.36 -12.02
CA ALA A 110 20.69 10.24 -10.88
C ALA A 110 22.00 10.48 -10.14
N ASN A 111 22.52 11.69 -10.28
CA ASN A 111 23.69 12.18 -9.56
C ASN A 111 23.52 13.68 -9.25
N LEU A 112 24.38 14.23 -8.41
CA LEU A 112 24.27 15.63 -7.98
C LEU A 112 24.32 16.62 -9.15
N GLN A 113 25.07 16.32 -10.19
CA GLN A 113 25.16 17.18 -11.38
C GLN A 113 23.85 17.15 -12.18
N ASN A 114 23.31 15.95 -12.44
CA ASN A 114 22.11 15.78 -13.26
C ASN A 114 20.85 16.27 -12.54
N ILE A 115 20.77 16.04 -11.22
CA ILE A 115 19.61 16.45 -10.43
C ILE A 115 19.65 17.97 -10.20
N PHE A 116 20.76 18.51 -9.69
CA PHE A 116 20.86 19.88 -9.18
C PHE A 116 21.74 20.82 -10.01
N GLY A 117 22.34 20.34 -11.10
CA GLY A 117 23.30 21.12 -11.88
C GLY A 117 24.59 21.46 -11.09
N LEU A 118 24.90 20.66 -10.07
CA LEU A 118 26.07 20.90 -9.22
C LEU A 118 27.34 20.38 -9.87
N THR A 119 28.33 21.25 -10.02
CA THR A 119 29.69 20.87 -10.42
C THR A 119 30.61 20.96 -9.21
N LYS A 120 31.74 20.24 -9.26
CA LYS A 120 32.76 20.23 -8.18
C LYS A 120 33.20 21.63 -7.72
N ASN A 121 33.03 22.66 -8.56
CA ASN A 121 33.49 24.01 -8.32
C ASN A 121 32.40 25.02 -7.94
N LYS A 122 31.10 24.61 -7.93
CA LYS A 122 30.00 25.49 -7.59
C LYS A 122 29.84 25.57 -6.07
N LYS A 123 30.22 26.69 -5.47
CA LYS A 123 29.88 26.99 -4.06
C LYS A 123 28.41 27.30 -3.96
N ILE A 124 27.68 26.56 -3.11
CA ILE A 124 26.26 26.74 -2.89
C ILE A 124 26.06 27.28 -1.48
N ASN A 125 25.22 28.31 -1.38
CA ASN A 125 24.73 28.76 -0.09
C ASN A 125 23.84 27.65 0.51
N PRO A 126 24.11 27.16 1.74
CA PRO A 126 23.33 26.06 2.33
C PRO A 126 21.82 26.34 2.45
N LYS A 127 21.40 27.61 2.58
CA LYS A 127 19.97 27.96 2.67
C LYS A 127 19.28 27.87 1.30
N ASP A 128 19.91 28.39 0.26
CA ASP A 128 19.36 28.36 -1.10
C ASP A 128 19.33 26.90 -1.61
N PHE A 129 20.39 26.12 -1.29
CA PHE A 129 20.48 24.71 -1.62
C PHE A 129 19.33 23.86 -1.02
N ARG A 130 18.96 24.14 0.24
CA ARG A 130 17.87 23.40 0.89
C ARG A 130 16.53 23.62 0.18
N ASN A 131 16.23 24.85 -0.20
CA ASN A 131 14.95 25.19 -0.87
C ASN A 131 14.92 24.63 -2.30
N GLU A 132 15.97 24.84 -3.09
CA GLU A 132 16.08 24.31 -4.45
C GLU A 132 16.05 22.77 -4.46
N MET A 133 16.75 22.13 -3.51
CA MET A 133 16.71 20.66 -3.37
C MET A 133 15.32 20.14 -3.05
N PHE A 134 14.58 20.84 -2.20
CA PHE A 134 13.27 20.39 -1.77
C PHE A 134 12.31 20.26 -2.95
N ASP A 135 12.25 21.26 -3.81
CA ASP A 135 11.34 21.27 -4.96
C ASP A 135 11.76 20.26 -6.03
N VAL A 136 13.03 20.22 -6.39
CA VAL A 136 13.55 19.31 -7.44
C VAL A 136 13.40 17.83 -7.05
N THR A 137 13.49 17.52 -5.75
CA THR A 137 13.36 16.13 -5.27
C THR A 137 11.92 15.71 -4.98
N ARG A 138 10.96 16.64 -5.07
CA ARG A 138 9.55 16.37 -4.81
C ARG A 138 8.66 16.44 -6.03
N TYR A 139 8.96 17.33 -6.96
CA TYR A 139 8.07 17.64 -8.06
C TYR A 139 8.76 17.48 -9.41
N GLY A 140 7.96 17.05 -10.39
CA GLY A 140 8.39 16.94 -11.76
C GLY A 140 9.21 15.69 -12.07
N TYR A 141 9.70 15.61 -13.31
CA TYR A 141 10.29 14.40 -13.87
C TYR A 141 11.63 14.00 -13.23
N LYS A 142 12.39 14.95 -12.67
CA LYS A 142 13.65 14.65 -11.96
C LYS A 142 13.42 13.98 -10.60
N ALA A 143 12.26 14.21 -9.99
CA ALA A 143 11.89 13.58 -8.72
C ALA A 143 11.40 12.13 -8.89
N SER A 144 11.16 11.69 -10.14
CA SER A 144 10.63 10.37 -10.42
C SER A 144 11.68 9.29 -10.19
N ALA A 145 11.25 8.18 -9.59
CA ALA A 145 12.08 6.99 -9.37
C ALA A 145 11.59 5.83 -10.24
N THR A 146 12.49 4.93 -10.62
CA THR A 146 12.16 3.72 -11.38
C THR A 146 11.11 2.91 -10.63
N PRO A 147 9.93 2.66 -11.23
CA PRO A 147 8.81 2.03 -10.55
C PRO A 147 9.07 0.58 -10.17
N GLY A 148 8.60 0.19 -8.98
CA GLY A 148 8.67 -1.17 -8.48
C GLY A 148 7.34 -1.89 -8.35
N THR A 149 6.22 -1.13 -8.22
CA THR A 149 4.89 -1.68 -7.88
C THR A 149 4.48 -2.83 -8.80
N VAL A 150 4.58 -2.65 -10.11
CA VAL A 150 4.17 -3.69 -11.08
C VAL A 150 5.03 -4.94 -10.93
N SER A 151 6.35 -4.80 -10.80
CA SER A 151 7.25 -5.95 -10.59
C SER A 151 6.90 -6.71 -9.31
N GLY A 152 6.79 -6.00 -8.17
CA GLY A 152 6.53 -6.63 -6.89
C GLY A 152 5.20 -7.37 -6.83
N LEU A 153 4.13 -6.74 -7.30
CA LEU A 153 2.80 -7.36 -7.32
C LEU A 153 2.76 -8.59 -8.25
N LEU A 154 3.36 -8.49 -9.44
CA LEU A 154 3.36 -9.61 -10.38
C LEU A 154 4.28 -10.76 -9.94
N GLU A 155 5.41 -10.47 -9.32
CA GLU A 155 6.30 -11.50 -8.80
C GLU A 155 5.71 -12.17 -7.56
N ALA A 156 5.01 -11.43 -6.70
CA ALA A 156 4.23 -12.01 -5.61
C ALA A 156 3.12 -12.93 -6.14
N HIS A 157 2.40 -12.49 -7.16
CA HIS A 157 1.37 -13.29 -7.82
C HIS A 157 1.95 -14.55 -8.46
N ALA A 158 3.08 -14.46 -9.17
CA ALA A 158 3.73 -15.59 -9.79
C ALA A 158 4.21 -16.64 -8.78
N ALA A 159 4.66 -16.20 -7.60
CA ALA A 159 5.17 -17.08 -6.54
C ALA A 159 4.06 -17.71 -5.68
N PHE A 160 2.99 -16.99 -5.41
CA PHE A 160 2.00 -17.36 -4.39
C PHE A 160 0.53 -17.23 -4.84
N GLY A 161 0.25 -16.65 -6.01
CA GLY A 161 -1.09 -16.50 -6.55
C GLY A 161 -1.71 -17.85 -6.96
N LYS A 162 -3.02 -17.88 -6.99
CA LYS A 162 -3.82 -19.07 -7.32
C LYS A 162 -4.61 -18.91 -8.61
N LEU A 163 -5.20 -17.72 -8.84
CA LEU A 163 -5.98 -17.42 -10.02
C LEU A 163 -5.08 -16.97 -11.19
N PRO A 164 -5.52 -17.14 -12.45
CA PRO A 164 -4.85 -16.51 -13.58
C PRO A 164 -4.79 -14.98 -13.41
N LEU A 165 -3.65 -14.37 -13.71
CA LEU A 165 -3.45 -12.92 -13.57
C LEU A 165 -4.54 -12.10 -14.29
N LYS A 166 -5.00 -12.58 -15.46
CA LYS A 166 -6.08 -11.95 -16.22
C LYS A 166 -7.37 -11.85 -15.40
N ASP A 167 -7.71 -12.90 -14.64
CA ASP A 167 -8.93 -12.94 -13.84
C ASP A 167 -8.79 -12.07 -12.59
N VAL A 168 -7.57 -11.98 -12.03
CA VAL A 168 -7.24 -11.09 -10.91
C VAL A 168 -7.36 -9.62 -11.30
N LEU A 169 -6.91 -9.24 -12.50
CA LEU A 169 -6.88 -7.84 -12.95
C LEU A 169 -8.16 -7.39 -13.68
N GLN A 170 -9.05 -8.31 -14.10
CA GLN A 170 -10.26 -7.93 -14.84
C GLN A 170 -11.19 -7.00 -14.06
N PRO A 171 -11.49 -7.21 -12.75
CA PRO A 171 -12.31 -6.27 -11.98
C PRO A 171 -11.69 -4.87 -11.90
N VAL A 172 -10.36 -4.78 -11.81
CA VAL A 172 -9.65 -3.50 -11.79
C VAL A 172 -9.73 -2.77 -13.13
N ILE A 173 -9.63 -3.51 -14.25
CA ILE A 173 -9.80 -2.96 -15.60
C ILE A 173 -11.22 -2.39 -15.76
N ASN A 174 -12.23 -3.13 -15.27
CA ASN A 174 -13.62 -2.67 -15.29
C ASN A 174 -13.77 -1.39 -14.45
N GLN A 175 -13.27 -1.38 -13.22
CA GLN A 175 -13.29 -0.22 -12.33
C GLN A 175 -12.66 1.03 -12.98
N ALA A 176 -11.54 0.89 -13.68
CA ALA A 176 -10.89 2.01 -14.35
C ALA A 176 -11.72 2.55 -15.52
N ASN A 177 -12.43 1.69 -16.27
CA ASN A 177 -13.30 2.08 -17.39
C ASN A 177 -14.63 2.68 -16.93
N GLU A 178 -15.26 2.08 -15.94
CA GLU A 178 -16.54 2.53 -15.38
C GLU A 178 -16.36 3.83 -14.61
N GLY A 179 -15.22 3.98 -13.94
CA GLY A 179 -14.85 5.13 -13.15
C GLY A 179 -15.23 4.96 -11.67
N ILE A 180 -14.74 5.90 -10.89
CA ILE A 180 -15.04 6.03 -9.45
C ILE A 180 -15.57 7.43 -9.17
N LEU A 181 -16.40 7.56 -8.14
CA LEU A 181 -16.75 8.87 -7.63
C LEU A 181 -15.58 9.44 -6.84
N VAL A 182 -15.20 10.69 -7.14
CA VAL A 182 -14.16 11.41 -6.41
C VAL A 182 -14.62 11.55 -4.95
N SER A 183 -13.85 10.98 -4.04
CA SER A 183 -14.09 11.11 -2.59
C SER A 183 -13.62 12.47 -2.07
N TYR A 184 -14.09 12.86 -0.88
CA TYR A 184 -13.57 14.02 -0.16
C TYR A 184 -12.04 13.98 -0.03
N ASP A 185 -11.47 12.82 0.34
CA ASP A 185 -10.03 12.63 0.50
C ASP A 185 -9.27 12.87 -0.81
N LEU A 186 -9.76 12.31 -1.92
CA LEU A 186 -9.15 12.50 -3.24
C LEU A 186 -9.25 13.97 -3.70
N HIS A 187 -10.42 14.59 -3.52
CA HIS A 187 -10.60 16.02 -3.82
C HIS A 187 -9.60 16.87 -3.04
N LYS A 188 -9.49 16.67 -1.73
CA LYS A 188 -8.55 17.41 -0.86
C LYS A 188 -7.09 17.13 -1.22
N ALA A 189 -6.74 15.93 -1.62
CA ALA A 189 -5.40 15.60 -2.09
C ALA A 189 -5.04 16.37 -3.37
N ILE A 190 -5.97 16.48 -4.32
CA ILE A 190 -5.78 17.26 -5.55
C ILE A 190 -5.66 18.77 -5.21
N GLU A 191 -6.57 19.30 -4.40
CA GLU A 191 -6.60 20.68 -3.97
C GLU A 191 -5.29 21.11 -3.28
N SER A 192 -4.76 20.25 -2.41
CA SER A 192 -3.51 20.49 -1.67
C SER A 192 -2.24 20.32 -2.50
N THR A 193 -2.35 19.89 -3.77
CA THR A 193 -1.21 19.64 -4.66
C THR A 193 -1.34 20.40 -5.98
N PRO A 194 -1.32 21.76 -5.95
CA PRO A 194 -1.50 22.56 -7.16
C PRO A 194 -0.41 22.33 -8.21
N GLN A 195 0.73 21.77 -7.83
CA GLN A 195 1.83 21.39 -8.75
C GLN A 195 1.42 20.36 -9.80
N LEU A 196 0.34 19.60 -9.60
CA LEU A 196 -0.22 18.71 -10.60
C LEU A 196 -0.66 19.45 -11.87
N LYS A 197 -0.97 20.76 -11.79
CA LYS A 197 -1.28 21.58 -12.96
C LYS A 197 -0.08 21.84 -13.87
N ASN A 198 1.13 21.66 -13.38
CA ASN A 198 2.35 21.89 -14.15
C ASN A 198 2.62 20.78 -15.16
N ASP A 199 2.01 19.61 -14.99
CA ASP A 199 2.06 18.51 -15.94
C ASP A 199 0.74 18.43 -16.70
N PRO A 200 0.74 18.51 -18.06
CA PRO A 200 -0.48 18.53 -18.87
C PRO A 200 -1.38 17.31 -18.65
N GLU A 201 -0.80 16.11 -18.49
CA GLU A 201 -1.57 14.89 -18.30
C GLU A 201 -2.18 14.82 -16.89
N SER A 202 -1.44 15.20 -15.85
CA SER A 202 -1.97 15.29 -14.50
C SER A 202 -3.10 16.33 -14.42
N LYS A 203 -2.93 17.48 -15.09
CA LYS A 203 -3.97 18.51 -15.20
C LYS A 203 -5.22 17.95 -15.88
N ARG A 204 -5.08 17.26 -17.02
CA ARG A 204 -6.19 16.64 -17.73
C ARG A 204 -6.97 15.63 -16.90
N ILE A 205 -6.27 14.89 -16.05
CA ILE A 205 -6.85 13.80 -15.25
C ILE A 205 -7.56 14.33 -14.00
N TYR A 206 -6.96 15.30 -13.29
CA TYR A 206 -7.36 15.68 -11.95
C TYR A 206 -8.02 17.04 -11.84
N PHE A 207 -8.13 17.79 -12.94
CA PHE A 207 -8.75 19.12 -12.94
C PHE A 207 -9.86 19.23 -13.99
N LEU A 208 -10.88 19.99 -13.64
CA LEU A 208 -11.99 20.37 -14.52
C LEU A 208 -12.06 21.90 -14.55
N ASN A 209 -11.93 22.51 -15.72
CA ASN A 209 -11.93 23.98 -15.87
C ASN A 209 -10.92 24.68 -14.95
N ASP A 210 -9.71 24.15 -14.84
CA ASP A 210 -8.64 24.62 -13.97
C ASP A 210 -8.90 24.49 -12.44
N GLU A 211 -10.02 23.89 -12.04
CA GLU A 211 -10.32 23.59 -10.64
C GLU A 211 -10.14 22.11 -10.34
N PRO A 212 -9.77 21.71 -9.10
CA PRO A 212 -9.73 20.32 -8.70
C PRO A 212 -11.04 19.59 -8.99
N LEU A 213 -10.99 18.33 -9.42
CA LEU A 213 -12.21 17.53 -9.61
C LEU A 213 -13.09 17.61 -8.37
N PRO A 214 -14.37 18.02 -8.48
CA PRO A 214 -15.25 18.13 -7.33
C PRO A 214 -15.59 16.75 -6.74
N GLU A 215 -15.98 16.74 -5.47
CA GLU A 215 -16.53 15.54 -4.85
C GLU A 215 -17.71 15.00 -5.67
N ASN A 216 -17.84 13.68 -5.69
CA ASN A 216 -18.86 12.95 -6.45
C ASN A 216 -18.76 13.10 -7.99
N TYR A 217 -17.70 13.71 -8.51
CA TYR A 217 -17.42 13.68 -9.95
C TYR A 217 -17.05 12.24 -10.36
N LEU A 218 -17.61 11.75 -11.46
CA LEU A 218 -17.26 10.44 -12.01
C LEU A 218 -15.93 10.49 -12.75
N MET A 219 -14.85 10.11 -12.09
CA MET A 219 -13.51 10.05 -12.68
C MET A 219 -13.28 8.71 -13.37
N LYS A 220 -13.14 8.70 -14.67
CA LYS A 220 -12.81 7.52 -15.49
C LYS A 220 -11.34 7.53 -15.89
N ARG A 221 -10.74 6.34 -15.93
CA ARG A 221 -9.32 6.15 -16.31
C ARG A 221 -9.16 5.09 -17.41
N PRO A 222 -9.72 5.30 -18.61
CA PRO A 222 -9.61 4.33 -19.70
C PRO A 222 -8.17 4.14 -20.20
N ASP A 223 -7.31 5.14 -20.06
CA ASP A 223 -5.87 5.08 -20.32
C ASP A 223 -5.18 4.08 -19.37
N LEU A 224 -5.50 4.15 -18.08
CA LEU A 224 -4.98 3.23 -17.06
C LEU A 224 -5.56 1.82 -17.25
N ALA A 225 -6.86 1.69 -17.56
CA ALA A 225 -7.48 0.42 -17.92
C ALA A 225 -6.73 -0.29 -19.06
N LYS A 226 -6.39 0.46 -20.12
CA LYS A 226 -5.62 -0.07 -21.26
C LYS A 226 -4.21 -0.52 -20.83
N THR A 227 -3.56 0.24 -19.96
CA THR A 227 -2.24 -0.12 -19.41
C THR A 227 -2.32 -1.40 -18.59
N ILE A 228 -3.29 -1.50 -17.65
CA ILE A 228 -3.49 -2.70 -16.82
C ILE A 228 -3.88 -3.90 -17.70
N SER A 229 -4.69 -3.71 -18.75
CA SER A 229 -5.01 -4.78 -19.70
C SER A 229 -3.78 -5.31 -20.42
N LYS A 230 -2.84 -4.46 -20.85
CA LYS A 230 -1.56 -4.92 -21.42
C LYS A 230 -0.74 -5.73 -20.39
N ILE A 231 -0.69 -5.27 -19.14
CA ILE A 231 0.00 -5.95 -18.05
C ILE A 231 -0.65 -7.31 -17.76
N SER A 232 -1.97 -7.42 -17.78
CA SER A 232 -2.69 -8.66 -17.50
C SER A 232 -2.39 -9.78 -18.52
N VAL A 233 -2.02 -9.42 -19.73
CA VAL A 233 -1.68 -10.36 -20.82
C VAL A 233 -0.17 -10.57 -20.93
N GLY A 234 0.62 -9.50 -20.90
CA GLY A 234 2.07 -9.55 -21.14
C GLY A 234 2.92 -9.60 -19.87
N GLY A 235 2.30 -9.55 -18.70
CA GLY A 235 2.98 -9.58 -17.41
C GLY A 235 3.99 -8.44 -17.23
N LYS A 236 5.04 -8.72 -16.48
CA LYS A 236 6.12 -7.76 -16.17
C LYS A 236 6.76 -7.17 -17.45
N LYS A 237 6.93 -7.98 -18.49
CA LYS A 237 7.52 -7.52 -19.75
C LYS A 237 6.70 -6.41 -20.40
N ALA A 238 5.38 -6.46 -20.33
CA ALA A 238 4.52 -5.43 -20.93
C ALA A 238 4.74 -4.04 -20.31
N PHE A 239 5.17 -3.95 -19.05
CA PHE A 239 5.40 -2.68 -18.36
C PHE A 239 6.87 -2.22 -18.46
N TYR A 240 7.83 -3.15 -18.26
CA TYR A 240 9.25 -2.79 -18.17
C TYR A 240 10.01 -2.89 -19.49
N GLN A 241 9.35 -3.39 -20.54
CA GLN A 241 9.92 -3.52 -21.88
C GLN A 241 8.87 -3.11 -22.94
N GLY A 242 9.33 -2.53 -24.04
CA GLY A 242 8.45 -2.09 -25.13
C GLY A 242 7.69 -0.80 -24.82
N ASP A 243 6.52 -0.63 -25.43
CA ASP A 243 5.85 0.67 -25.62
C ASP A 243 5.47 1.44 -24.34
N ILE A 244 5.29 0.76 -23.19
CA ILE A 244 5.01 1.46 -21.92
C ILE A 244 6.30 2.07 -21.38
N ALA A 245 7.38 1.28 -21.31
CA ALA A 245 8.69 1.77 -20.87
C ALA A 245 9.20 2.88 -21.79
N ASP A 246 9.09 2.68 -23.11
CA ASP A 246 9.51 3.65 -24.12
C ASP A 246 8.82 5.01 -23.90
N LYS A 247 7.50 5.02 -23.74
CA LYS A 247 6.72 6.25 -23.49
C LYS A 247 7.07 6.94 -22.18
N ILE A 248 7.36 6.17 -21.12
CA ILE A 248 7.76 6.76 -19.83
C ILE A 248 9.14 7.41 -19.96
N VAL A 249 10.07 6.74 -20.64
CA VAL A 249 11.43 7.26 -20.86
C VAL A 249 11.38 8.49 -21.77
N ASP A 250 10.65 8.44 -22.87
CA ASP A 250 10.48 9.57 -23.78
C ASP A 250 9.87 10.79 -23.07
N ALA A 251 8.80 10.58 -22.29
CA ALA A 251 8.21 11.65 -21.49
C ALA A 251 9.20 12.24 -20.46
N SER A 252 9.99 11.38 -19.83
CA SER A 252 11.04 11.80 -18.90
C SER A 252 12.08 12.67 -19.60
N LEU A 253 12.66 12.20 -20.69
CA LEU A 253 13.72 12.89 -21.43
C LEU A 253 13.22 14.23 -22.01
N ASN A 254 12.00 14.26 -22.56
CA ASN A 254 11.41 15.49 -23.12
C ASN A 254 11.11 16.55 -22.04
N ASN A 255 11.10 16.19 -20.77
CA ASN A 255 10.83 17.07 -19.63
C ASN A 255 12.02 17.14 -18.65
N ASN A 256 13.25 16.95 -19.13
CA ASN A 256 14.47 17.00 -18.33
C ASN A 256 14.52 15.99 -17.16
N GLY A 257 13.84 14.87 -17.27
CA GLY A 257 13.94 13.74 -16.35
C GLY A 257 15.19 12.92 -16.57
N LEU A 258 15.35 11.85 -15.79
CA LEU A 258 16.62 11.11 -15.71
C LEU A 258 16.50 9.65 -16.16
N PHE A 259 15.32 9.19 -16.58
CA PHE A 259 15.13 7.80 -16.96
C PHE A 259 15.87 7.43 -18.24
N SER A 260 16.32 6.18 -18.24
CA SER A 260 16.78 5.45 -19.41
C SER A 260 16.00 4.13 -19.53
N LEU A 261 16.02 3.47 -20.67
CA LEU A 261 15.41 2.15 -20.82
C LEU A 261 16.07 1.09 -19.93
N GLU A 262 17.34 1.26 -19.62
CA GLU A 262 18.08 0.37 -18.71
C GLU A 262 17.51 0.39 -17.30
N ASP A 263 17.03 1.53 -16.82
CA ASP A 263 16.34 1.63 -15.51
C ASP A 263 15.17 0.68 -15.40
N PHE A 264 14.40 0.54 -16.48
CA PHE A 264 13.24 -0.35 -16.55
C PHE A 264 13.64 -1.79 -16.79
N THR A 265 14.46 -2.08 -17.78
CA THR A 265 14.82 -3.45 -18.17
C THR A 265 15.63 -4.18 -17.10
N SER A 266 16.42 -3.44 -16.29
CA SER A 266 17.21 -4.00 -15.18
C SER A 266 16.42 -4.10 -13.85
N TYR A 267 15.20 -3.53 -13.77
CA TYR A 267 14.46 -3.53 -12.53
C TYR A 267 13.93 -4.93 -12.18
N ASN A 268 14.26 -5.39 -10.98
CA ASN A 268 13.73 -6.61 -10.37
C ASN A 268 13.42 -6.33 -8.90
N SER A 269 12.26 -6.80 -8.42
CA SER A 269 12.00 -6.88 -7.00
C SER A 269 12.87 -7.95 -6.35
N LYS A 270 13.04 -7.87 -5.04
CA LYS A 270 13.88 -8.80 -4.28
C LYS A 270 13.03 -9.60 -3.32
N PHE A 271 13.28 -10.90 -3.26
CA PHE A 271 12.78 -11.77 -2.22
C PHE A 271 13.86 -11.91 -1.16
N ASP A 272 13.57 -11.47 0.04
CA ASP A 272 14.48 -11.50 1.18
C ASP A 272 13.78 -12.10 2.41
N ALA A 273 14.54 -12.43 3.45
CA ALA A 273 13.98 -12.79 4.74
C ALA A 273 13.48 -11.51 5.45
N PRO A 274 12.30 -11.56 6.09
CA PRO A 274 11.86 -10.47 6.95
C PRO A 274 12.77 -10.36 8.16
N ILE A 275 12.85 -9.17 8.76
CA ILE A 275 13.41 -9.03 10.10
C ILE A 275 12.32 -9.32 11.15
N ALA A 276 12.72 -9.89 12.29
CA ALA A 276 11.77 -10.34 13.30
C ALA A 276 12.28 -10.12 14.73
N THR A 277 11.34 -10.06 15.68
CA THR A 277 11.59 -10.11 17.11
C THR A 277 10.47 -10.87 17.81
N SER A 278 10.72 -11.30 19.05
CA SER A 278 9.69 -11.82 19.93
C SER A 278 9.20 -10.70 20.87
N TYR A 279 7.89 -10.53 20.98
CA TYR A 279 7.28 -9.60 21.92
C TYR A 279 6.05 -10.25 22.56
N ARG A 280 6.09 -10.45 23.89
CA ARG A 280 5.00 -11.06 24.67
C ARG A 280 4.43 -12.34 24.03
N ASP A 281 5.24 -13.35 23.90
CA ASP A 281 4.87 -14.66 23.31
C ASP A 281 4.42 -14.63 21.83
N ASN A 282 4.58 -13.48 21.16
CA ASN A 282 4.28 -13.34 19.73
C ASN A 282 5.57 -13.14 18.95
N LEU A 283 5.66 -13.76 17.77
CA LEU A 283 6.66 -13.45 16.76
C LEU A 283 6.16 -12.29 15.91
N VAL A 284 6.94 -11.23 15.81
CA VAL A 284 6.64 -10.04 15.02
C VAL A 284 7.61 -9.97 13.86
N PHE A 285 7.06 -10.02 12.65
CA PHE A 285 7.81 -9.91 11.40
C PHE A 285 7.56 -8.56 10.74
N THR A 286 8.60 -7.98 10.16
CA THR A 286 8.48 -6.71 9.44
C THR A 286 9.50 -6.61 8.31
N ALA A 287 9.31 -5.58 7.47
CA ALA A 287 10.23 -5.27 6.38
C ALA A 287 11.60 -4.85 6.93
N GLY A 288 12.66 -5.46 6.40
CA GLY A 288 14.03 -5.05 6.65
C GLY A 288 14.42 -3.77 5.87
N PRO A 289 15.69 -3.35 5.95
CA PRO A 289 16.20 -2.26 5.12
C PRO A 289 15.92 -2.51 3.63
N PRO A 290 15.54 -1.46 2.87
CA PRO A 290 15.63 -0.04 3.18
C PRO A 290 14.44 0.54 3.96
N SER A 291 13.58 -0.28 4.56
CA SER A 291 12.49 0.19 5.42
C SER A 291 13.02 0.59 6.80
N GLY A 292 13.04 1.90 7.11
CA GLY A 292 13.35 2.39 8.46
C GLY A 292 12.25 2.03 9.48
N GLY A 293 10.99 1.97 9.04
CA GLY A 293 9.85 1.66 9.92
C GLY A 293 9.93 0.30 10.59
N GLY A 294 10.43 -0.72 9.87
CA GLY A 294 10.62 -2.05 10.45
C GLY A 294 11.61 -2.07 11.60
N ILE A 295 12.77 -1.45 11.42
CA ILE A 295 13.81 -1.35 12.46
C ILE A 295 13.25 -0.57 13.67
N THR A 296 12.60 0.57 13.43
CA THR A 296 12.00 1.39 14.49
C THR A 296 10.97 0.59 15.30
N LEU A 297 10.08 -0.14 14.61
CA LEU A 297 9.07 -0.99 15.26
C LEU A 297 9.72 -2.04 16.17
N LEU A 298 10.67 -2.81 15.64
CA LEU A 298 11.31 -3.87 16.43
C LEU A 298 12.13 -3.31 17.59
N THR A 299 12.81 -2.17 17.40
CA THR A 299 13.54 -1.49 18.48
C THR A 299 12.57 -1.04 19.59
N ALA A 300 11.46 -0.40 19.23
CA ALA A 300 10.45 0.03 20.19
C ALA A 300 9.86 -1.17 20.97
N LEU A 301 9.50 -2.26 20.28
CA LEU A 301 8.98 -3.45 20.94
C LEU A 301 10.02 -4.09 21.87
N ASN A 302 11.28 -4.14 21.49
CA ASN A 302 12.36 -4.66 22.34
C ASN A 302 12.53 -3.80 23.60
N VAL A 303 12.50 -2.47 23.49
CA VAL A 303 12.53 -1.57 24.66
C VAL A 303 11.30 -1.78 25.54
N LEU A 304 10.10 -1.80 24.95
CA LEU A 304 8.85 -1.98 25.67
C LEU A 304 8.73 -3.35 26.36
N SER A 305 9.49 -4.36 25.93
CA SER A 305 9.50 -5.68 26.58
C SER A 305 10.01 -5.64 28.02
N TYR A 306 10.80 -4.64 28.39
CA TYR A 306 11.28 -4.43 29.76
C TYR A 306 10.21 -3.83 30.71
N PHE A 307 9.09 -3.36 30.17
CA PHE A 307 8.03 -2.71 30.94
C PHE A 307 6.76 -3.57 30.97
N ASN A 308 6.18 -3.76 32.13
CA ASN A 308 4.87 -4.39 32.26
C ASN A 308 3.76 -3.35 32.00
N LEU A 309 3.42 -3.16 30.73
CA LEU A 309 2.40 -2.19 30.31
C LEU A 309 0.99 -2.53 30.81
N GLU A 310 0.72 -3.80 31.18
CA GLU A 310 -0.60 -4.22 31.72
C GLU A 310 -0.90 -3.59 33.09
N ARG A 311 0.15 -3.13 33.80
CA ARG A 311 0.00 -2.41 35.07
C ARG A 311 -0.54 -0.98 34.89
N TYR A 312 -0.53 -0.46 33.68
CA TYR A 312 -0.92 0.91 33.40
C TYR A 312 -2.19 0.92 32.53
N LYS A 313 -3.08 1.88 32.80
CA LYS A 313 -4.22 2.11 31.89
C LYS A 313 -3.70 2.63 30.54
N SER A 314 -4.38 2.25 29.46
CA SER A 314 -3.99 2.64 28.09
C SER A 314 -3.92 4.17 27.89
N ASP A 315 -4.70 4.92 28.64
CA ASP A 315 -4.79 6.39 28.62
C ASP A 315 -4.02 7.09 29.75
N SER A 316 -3.14 6.36 30.48
CA SER A 316 -2.37 6.95 31.57
C SER A 316 -1.18 7.79 31.05
N ILE A 317 -0.81 8.82 31.81
CA ILE A 317 0.39 9.64 31.55
C ILE A 317 1.64 8.75 31.44
N THR A 318 1.76 7.72 32.30
CA THR A 318 2.89 6.79 32.28
C THR A 318 2.94 6.00 30.97
N THR A 319 1.80 5.56 30.44
CA THR A 319 1.74 4.87 29.15
C THR A 319 2.18 5.79 28.00
N TYR A 320 1.67 7.01 27.97
CA TYR A 320 2.09 8.00 26.97
C TYR A 320 3.58 8.35 27.07
N HIS A 321 4.10 8.50 28.29
CA HIS A 321 5.52 8.74 28.50
C HIS A 321 6.39 7.59 27.95
N LEU A 322 6.07 6.34 28.29
CA LEU A 322 6.81 5.16 27.81
C LEU A 322 6.74 4.97 26.29
N LEU A 323 5.65 5.40 25.65
CA LEU A 323 5.50 5.32 24.20
C LEU A 323 6.18 6.47 23.46
N SER A 324 6.44 7.60 24.14
CA SER A 324 7.07 8.79 23.52
C SER A 324 8.60 8.79 23.61
N GLU A 325 9.18 8.09 24.59
CA GLU A 325 10.63 7.91 24.76
C GLU A 325 11.17 6.78 23.85
#